data_091c5d86993a61ec2e97960eefc4b1a0
#
_entry.id   091c5d86993a61ec2e97960eefc4b1a0
#
_cell.length_a   1.000
_cell.length_b   1.000
_cell.length_c   1.000
_cell.angle_alpha   90.00
_cell.angle_beta   90.00
_cell.angle_gamma   90.00
#
_symmetry.space_group_name_H-M   'P 1'
#
loop_
_entity.id
_entity.type
_entity.pdbx_description
1 polymer ?
#
loop_
_entity_poly.entity_id
_entity_poly.type
_entity_poly.pdbx_seq_one_letter_code
_entity_poly.pdbx_strand_id
1 'polypeptide(L)'
;LTFSARRKLLDEYIDITDQQQDKIEIALNNSLSRIKADAINLACNSVIRSFALLSSPSMADNYTFYTIQSMIATPGNSGGEVIETYLYFQNLQKALTAETVYEKDALAAVLFGAGRESEKKFDELRSVSSLFRVVTYTSGGTTQILAVTSIPTQGSSPTALILQVLDPQG
;
A
#
# COMPACT_ATOMS: atom_id res chain seq x y z
N LEU A 1 4.91 -50.52 12.26
CA LEU A 1 5.54 -49.36 12.92
C LEU A 1 5.23 -49.44 14.41
N THR A 2 6.27 -49.54 15.24
CA THR A 2 6.14 -49.53 16.69
C THR A 2 5.59 -48.16 17.15
N PHE A 3 4.86 -48.13 18.26
CA PHE A 3 4.28 -46.93 18.86
C PHE A 3 5.32 -45.80 19.01
N SER A 4 6.54 -46.17 19.43
CA SER A 4 7.69 -45.26 19.56
C SER A 4 8.12 -44.60 18.21
N ALA A 5 8.17 -45.38 17.13
CA ALA A 5 8.54 -44.87 15.81
C ALA A 5 7.48 -43.90 15.26
N ARG A 6 6.20 -44.17 15.55
CA ARG A 6 5.09 -43.31 15.12
C ARG A 6 5.11 -41.98 15.88
N ARG A 7 5.42 -41.98 17.14
CA ARG A 7 5.54 -40.79 17.99
C ARG A 7 6.70 -39.90 17.51
N LYS A 8 7.85 -40.52 17.24
CA LYS A 8 9.05 -39.81 16.77
C LYS A 8 8.80 -39.12 15.40
N LEU A 9 8.13 -39.80 14.47
CA LEU A 9 7.75 -39.22 13.17
C LEU A 9 6.77 -38.04 13.34
N LEU A 10 5.85 -38.14 14.31
CA LEU A 10 4.90 -37.06 14.56
C LEU A 10 5.60 -35.82 15.16
N ASP A 11 6.52 -36.04 16.09
CA ASP A 11 7.32 -34.97 16.71
C ASP A 11 8.20 -34.29 15.65
N GLU A 12 8.87 -35.05 14.76
CA GLU A 12 9.66 -34.50 13.65
C GLU A 12 8.79 -33.72 12.65
N TYR A 13 7.56 -34.18 12.37
CA TYR A 13 6.64 -33.47 11.48
C TYR A 13 6.16 -32.14 12.08
N ILE A 14 5.88 -32.11 13.38
CA ILE A 14 5.49 -30.90 14.11
C ILE A 14 6.65 -29.90 14.08
N ASP A 15 7.86 -30.32 14.42
CA ASP A 15 9.05 -29.46 14.41
C ASP A 15 9.33 -28.84 13.02
N ILE A 16 9.18 -29.62 11.95
CA ILE A 16 9.34 -29.11 10.58
C ILE A 16 8.26 -28.10 10.24
N THR A 17 7.02 -28.33 10.65
CA THR A 17 5.89 -27.43 10.39
C THR A 17 6.08 -26.12 11.11
N ASP A 18 6.48 -26.16 12.38
CA ASP A 18 6.74 -24.96 13.19
C ASP A 18 7.90 -24.14 12.61
N GLN A 19 9.01 -24.80 12.20
CA GLN A 19 10.13 -24.11 11.55
C GLN A 19 9.75 -23.48 10.19
N GLN A 20 8.85 -24.09 9.43
CA GLN A 20 8.35 -23.52 8.19
C GLN A 20 7.47 -22.31 8.46
N GLN A 21 6.61 -22.38 9.48
CA GLN A 21 5.75 -21.27 9.87
C GLN A 21 6.58 -20.07 10.34
N ASP A 22 7.60 -20.28 11.17
CA ASP A 22 8.53 -19.23 11.62
C ASP A 22 9.24 -18.55 10.44
N LYS A 23 9.69 -19.33 9.44
CA LYS A 23 10.34 -18.76 8.24
C LYS A 23 9.39 -17.91 7.42
N ILE A 24 8.14 -18.34 7.25
CA ILE A 24 7.10 -17.60 6.54
C ILE A 24 6.79 -16.29 7.28
N GLU A 25 6.64 -16.33 8.59
CA GLU A 25 6.39 -15.16 9.41
C GLU A 25 7.53 -14.14 9.31
N ILE A 26 8.78 -14.58 9.40
CA ILE A 26 9.96 -13.72 9.25
C ILE A 26 10.01 -13.10 7.85
N ALA A 27 9.75 -13.87 6.80
CA ALA A 27 9.74 -13.38 5.43
C ALA A 27 8.65 -12.31 5.23
N LEU A 28 7.43 -12.59 5.70
CA LEU A 28 6.31 -11.65 5.63
C LEU A 28 6.60 -10.35 6.39
N ASN A 29 7.13 -10.43 7.60
CA ASN A 29 7.49 -9.27 8.40
C ASN A 29 8.58 -8.43 7.73
N ASN A 30 9.56 -9.06 7.09
CA ASN A 30 10.60 -8.38 6.33
C ASN A 30 10.02 -7.67 5.11
N SER A 31 9.12 -8.31 4.36
CA SER A 31 8.43 -7.73 3.21
C SER A 31 7.61 -6.52 3.61
N LEU A 32 6.78 -6.63 4.63
CA LEU A 32 5.99 -5.51 5.15
C LEU A 32 6.87 -4.36 5.66
N SER A 33 8.02 -4.66 6.26
CA SER A 33 8.96 -3.65 6.72
C SER A 33 9.57 -2.85 5.56
N ARG A 34 9.90 -3.52 4.44
CA ARG A 34 10.39 -2.85 3.22
C ARG A 34 9.32 -1.97 2.59
N ILE A 35 8.10 -2.50 2.42
CA ILE A 35 6.95 -1.75 1.88
C ILE A 35 6.67 -0.51 2.72
N LYS A 36 6.67 -0.66 4.05
CA LYS A 36 6.50 0.44 4.99
C LYS A 36 7.61 1.49 4.87
N ALA A 37 8.86 1.07 4.74
CA ALA A 37 9.99 1.98 4.59
C ALA A 37 9.87 2.82 3.31
N ASP A 38 9.48 2.21 2.19
CA ASP A 38 9.27 2.90 0.92
C ASP A 38 8.12 3.92 1.02
N ALA A 39 7.01 3.55 1.64
CA ALA A 39 5.89 4.45 1.88
C ALA A 39 6.27 5.63 2.78
N ILE A 40 7.04 5.39 3.85
CA ILE A 40 7.51 6.45 4.75
C ILE A 40 8.48 7.38 4.03
N ASN A 41 9.37 6.86 3.19
CA ASN A 41 10.29 7.68 2.40
C ASN A 41 9.53 8.64 1.49
N LEU A 42 8.48 8.18 0.80
CA LEU A 42 7.59 9.04 0.01
C LEU A 42 6.84 10.04 0.91
N ALA A 43 6.29 9.60 2.03
CA ALA A 43 5.54 10.46 2.95
C ALA A 43 6.40 11.56 3.59
N CYS A 44 7.69 11.30 3.80
CA CYS A 44 8.64 12.27 4.35
C CYS A 44 9.26 13.18 3.28
N ASN A 45 9.04 12.91 2.00
CA ASN A 45 9.60 13.71 0.92
C ASN A 45 9.03 15.13 0.94
N SER A 46 9.91 16.13 0.95
CA SER A 46 9.54 17.54 1.07
C SER A 46 8.72 18.04 -0.13
N VAL A 47 9.01 17.58 -1.33
CA VAL A 47 8.28 17.94 -2.56
C VAL A 47 6.85 17.44 -2.47
N ILE A 48 6.65 16.18 -2.10
CA ILE A 48 5.33 15.56 -1.95
C ILE A 48 4.52 16.27 -0.86
N ARG A 49 5.14 16.51 0.30
CA ARG A 49 4.47 17.18 1.43
C ARG A 49 4.08 18.61 1.09
N SER A 50 4.97 19.39 0.46
CA SER A 50 4.67 20.75 0.03
C SER A 50 3.55 20.77 -0.99
N PHE A 51 3.55 19.85 -1.95
CA PHE A 51 2.52 19.74 -2.95
C PHE A 51 1.14 19.37 -2.37
N ALA A 52 1.11 18.49 -1.37
CA ALA A 52 -0.12 18.11 -0.67
C ALA A 52 -0.78 19.28 0.11
N LEU A 53 -0.03 20.34 0.42
CA LEU A 53 -0.49 21.52 1.15
C LEU A 53 -0.89 22.68 0.22
N LEU A 54 -0.68 22.61 -1.09
CA LEU A 54 -1.05 23.68 -2.02
C LEU A 54 -2.57 23.85 -2.06
N SER A 55 -3.05 25.08 -1.91
CA SER A 55 -4.48 25.38 -1.93
C SER A 55 -5.07 25.34 -3.35
N SER A 56 -4.26 25.63 -4.36
CA SER A 56 -4.67 25.64 -5.77
C SER A 56 -3.45 25.36 -6.65
N PRO A 57 -3.20 24.10 -7.02
CA PRO A 57 -2.13 23.77 -7.94
C PRO A 57 -2.37 24.43 -9.30
N SER A 58 -1.36 25.11 -9.82
CA SER A 58 -1.40 25.82 -11.09
C SER A 58 -0.76 25.00 -12.23
N MET A 59 -0.89 25.46 -13.48
CA MET A 59 -0.19 24.84 -14.61
C MET A 59 1.34 24.83 -14.46
N ALA A 60 1.91 25.74 -13.67
CA ALA A 60 3.34 25.73 -13.34
C ALA A 60 3.77 24.49 -12.53
N ASP A 61 2.81 23.78 -11.92
CA ASP A 61 3.06 22.58 -11.12
C ASP A 61 3.21 21.30 -11.97
N ASN A 62 3.08 21.37 -13.30
CA ASN A 62 3.30 20.21 -14.18
C ASN A 62 4.70 19.61 -13.99
N TYR A 63 5.71 20.44 -13.79
CA TYR A 63 7.06 19.94 -13.50
C TYR A 63 7.10 19.16 -12.19
N THR A 64 6.35 19.60 -11.18
CA THR A 64 6.23 18.90 -9.90
C THR A 64 5.51 17.57 -10.06
N PHE A 65 4.49 17.47 -10.93
CA PHE A 65 3.85 16.20 -11.26
C PHE A 65 4.87 15.18 -11.80
N TYR A 66 5.64 15.57 -12.83
CA TYR A 66 6.67 14.70 -13.41
C TYR A 66 7.72 14.29 -12.38
N THR A 67 8.11 15.22 -11.51
CA THR A 67 9.08 14.94 -10.45
C THR A 67 8.50 13.89 -9.48
N ILE A 68 7.26 14.03 -9.04
CA ILE A 68 6.58 13.08 -8.15
C ILE A 68 6.40 11.73 -8.84
N GLN A 69 5.97 11.69 -10.11
CA GLN A 69 5.85 10.45 -10.87
C GLN A 69 7.20 9.73 -10.99
N SER A 70 8.28 10.47 -11.22
CA SER A 70 9.63 9.90 -11.26
C SER A 70 10.07 9.32 -9.91
N MET A 71 9.65 9.92 -8.79
CA MET A 71 9.90 9.37 -7.45
C MET A 71 9.13 8.06 -7.21
N ILE A 72 7.88 7.99 -7.68
CA ILE A 72 7.06 6.77 -7.60
C ILE A 72 7.67 5.66 -8.49
N ALA A 73 8.16 6.03 -9.67
CA ALA A 73 8.77 5.10 -10.63
C ALA A 73 10.12 4.53 -10.17
N THR A 74 10.79 5.20 -9.21
CA THR A 74 12.07 4.73 -8.70
C THR A 74 11.85 3.44 -7.90
N PRO A 75 12.50 2.32 -8.26
CA PRO A 75 12.37 1.08 -7.51
C PRO A 75 12.74 1.30 -6.04
N GLY A 76 11.80 0.98 -5.17
CA GLY A 76 12.03 0.98 -3.73
C GLY A 76 12.68 -0.31 -3.24
N ASN A 77 12.71 -0.48 -1.94
CA ASN A 77 13.25 -1.68 -1.28
C ASN A 77 12.25 -2.85 -1.26
N SER A 78 10.99 -2.60 -1.65
CA SER A 78 9.90 -3.60 -1.62
C SER A 78 10.00 -4.68 -2.71
N GLY A 79 10.96 -4.56 -3.65
CA GLY A 79 11.15 -5.56 -4.70
C GLY A 79 9.91 -5.70 -5.61
N GLY A 80 9.48 -6.94 -5.85
CA GLY A 80 8.28 -7.26 -6.64
C GLY A 80 6.98 -7.37 -5.83
N GLU A 81 7.01 -7.06 -4.53
CA GLU A 81 5.85 -7.24 -3.62
C GLU A 81 4.77 -6.17 -3.81
N VAL A 82 5.14 -5.01 -4.40
CA VAL A 82 4.21 -3.92 -4.73
C VAL A 82 3.96 -3.93 -6.24
N ILE A 83 2.70 -4.13 -6.62
CA ILE A 83 2.26 -4.13 -8.02
C ILE A 83 2.18 -2.70 -8.55
N GLU A 84 1.59 -1.80 -7.75
CA GLU A 84 1.38 -0.41 -8.16
C GLU A 84 1.36 0.49 -6.92
N THR A 85 1.86 1.71 -7.07
CA THR A 85 1.82 2.75 -6.04
C THR A 85 1.02 3.94 -6.55
N TYR A 86 -0.01 4.31 -5.81
CA TYR A 86 -0.83 5.50 -6.04
C TYR A 86 -0.54 6.53 -4.96
N LEU A 87 -0.28 7.75 -5.37
CA LEU A 87 -0.15 8.90 -4.49
C LEU A 87 -1.33 9.84 -4.70
N TYR A 88 -2.34 9.73 -3.84
CA TYR A 88 -3.55 10.53 -3.91
C TYR A 88 -3.41 11.85 -3.17
N PHE A 89 -3.79 12.93 -3.81
CA PHE A 89 -3.79 14.28 -3.26
C PHE A 89 -5.22 14.79 -3.06
N GLN A 90 -5.55 15.13 -1.81
CA GLN A 90 -6.88 15.60 -1.43
C GLN A 90 -7.23 16.95 -2.08
N ASN A 91 -6.27 17.86 -2.17
CA ASN A 91 -6.45 19.18 -2.77
C ASN A 91 -6.75 19.16 -4.27
N LEU A 92 -6.29 18.12 -4.96
CA LEU A 92 -6.51 17.91 -6.40
C LEU A 92 -7.67 16.97 -6.71
N GLN A 93 -8.06 16.12 -5.76
CA GLN A 93 -8.94 14.97 -5.96
C GLN A 93 -8.39 14.01 -7.04
N LYS A 94 -7.06 13.85 -7.10
CA LYS A 94 -6.35 13.05 -8.09
C LYS A 94 -5.29 12.17 -7.44
N ALA A 95 -5.01 11.06 -8.09
CA ALA A 95 -3.89 10.20 -7.75
C ALA A 95 -2.89 10.13 -8.91
N LEU A 96 -1.61 10.13 -8.54
CA LEU A 96 -0.49 9.90 -9.45
C LEU A 96 0.03 8.48 -9.28
N THR A 97 0.31 7.82 -10.39
CA THR A 97 1.19 6.65 -10.45
C THR A 97 2.48 7.03 -11.17
N ALA A 98 3.38 6.08 -11.36
CA ALA A 98 4.59 6.30 -12.16
C ALA A 98 4.29 6.81 -13.58
N GLU A 99 3.16 6.41 -14.18
CA GLU A 99 2.86 6.64 -15.59
C GLU A 99 1.56 7.42 -15.82
N THR A 100 0.63 7.37 -14.89
CA THR A 100 -0.76 7.82 -15.13
C THR A 100 -1.27 8.71 -14.01
N VAL A 101 -2.26 9.53 -14.34
CA VAL A 101 -3.05 10.33 -13.39
C VAL A 101 -4.48 9.84 -13.38
N TYR A 102 -5.01 9.56 -12.22
CA TYR A 102 -6.39 9.11 -12.00
C TYR A 102 -7.20 10.20 -11.29
N GLU A 103 -8.40 10.45 -11.78
CA GLU A 103 -9.41 11.17 -10.98
C GLU A 103 -9.86 10.27 -9.81
N LYS A 104 -10.35 10.88 -8.73
CA LYS A 104 -10.78 10.16 -7.51
C LYS A 104 -11.70 8.98 -7.81
N ASP A 105 -12.73 9.20 -8.63
CA ASP A 105 -13.76 8.18 -8.92
C ASP A 105 -13.18 7.03 -9.75
N ALA A 106 -12.28 7.34 -10.70
CA ALA A 106 -11.56 6.35 -11.47
C ALA A 106 -10.63 5.51 -10.59
N LEU A 107 -9.91 6.14 -9.65
CA LEU A 107 -9.09 5.44 -8.67
C LEU A 107 -9.94 4.51 -7.80
N ALA A 108 -11.07 5.01 -7.26
CA ALA A 108 -11.96 4.21 -6.45
C ALA A 108 -12.48 2.99 -7.22
N ALA A 109 -12.82 3.16 -8.50
CA ALA A 109 -13.26 2.06 -9.37
C ALA A 109 -12.14 1.04 -9.63
N VAL A 110 -10.91 1.48 -9.80
CA VAL A 110 -9.74 0.60 -9.98
C VAL A 110 -9.48 -0.22 -8.73
N LEU A 111 -9.56 0.40 -7.55
CA LEU A 111 -9.24 -0.26 -6.28
C LEU A 111 -10.38 -1.16 -5.77
N PHE A 112 -11.65 -0.79 -5.96
CA PHE A 112 -12.78 -1.43 -5.30
C PHE A 112 -13.86 -1.93 -6.25
N GLY A 113 -13.69 -1.79 -7.57
CA GLY A 113 -14.71 -2.07 -8.56
C GLY A 113 -15.61 -0.87 -8.85
N ALA A 114 -16.37 -0.94 -9.92
CA ALA A 114 -17.26 0.14 -10.34
C ALA A 114 -18.49 0.26 -9.44
N GLY A 115 -18.93 1.50 -9.18
CA GLY A 115 -20.19 1.80 -8.50
C GLY A 115 -20.04 2.70 -7.27
N ARG A 116 -21.18 3.11 -6.71
CA ARG A 116 -21.23 4.02 -5.54
C ARG A 116 -20.58 3.44 -4.28
N GLU A 117 -20.56 2.12 -4.16
CA GLU A 117 -19.93 1.45 -3.03
C GLU A 117 -18.40 1.61 -3.04
N SER A 118 -17.77 1.71 -4.21
CA SER A 118 -16.33 1.95 -4.33
C SER A 118 -15.93 3.34 -3.82
N GLU A 119 -16.72 4.35 -4.17
CA GLU A 119 -16.48 5.73 -3.67
C GLU A 119 -16.61 5.79 -2.14
N LYS A 120 -17.61 5.14 -1.58
CA LYS A 120 -17.81 5.08 -0.13
C LYS A 120 -16.62 4.41 0.57
N LYS A 121 -16.16 3.26 0.05
CA LYS A 121 -14.97 2.56 0.57
C LYS A 121 -13.72 3.44 0.49
N PHE A 122 -13.56 4.18 -0.59
CA PHE A 122 -12.44 5.12 -0.74
C PHE A 122 -12.54 6.28 0.26
N ASP A 123 -13.74 6.84 0.48
CA ASP A 123 -13.96 7.89 1.46
C ASP A 123 -13.70 7.41 2.89
N GLU A 124 -14.08 6.20 3.22
CA GLU A 124 -13.74 5.54 4.49
C GLU A 124 -12.22 5.36 4.63
N LEU A 125 -11.56 4.89 3.57
CA LEU A 125 -10.12 4.70 3.54
C LEU A 125 -9.36 6.00 3.83
N ARG A 126 -9.74 7.10 3.21
CA ARG A 126 -9.08 8.41 3.34
C ARG A 126 -9.41 9.17 4.62
N SER A 127 -10.45 8.78 5.34
CA SER A 127 -10.86 9.45 6.59
C SER A 127 -9.94 9.16 7.78
N VAL A 128 -9.12 8.14 7.70
CA VAL A 128 -8.28 7.67 8.81
C VAL A 128 -6.81 7.95 8.56
N SER A 129 -6.22 8.79 9.40
CA SER A 129 -4.77 9.00 9.40
C SER A 129 -4.04 7.79 9.97
N SER A 130 -2.99 7.34 9.31
CA SER A 130 -2.16 6.23 9.77
C SER A 130 -0.73 6.34 9.24
N LEU A 131 0.23 5.96 10.07
CA LEU A 131 1.61 5.83 9.64
C LEU A 131 1.75 4.72 8.59
N PHE A 132 1.13 3.59 8.85
CA PHE A 132 1.11 2.43 7.96
C PHE A 132 0.02 1.47 8.42
N ARG A 133 -0.83 1.06 7.52
CA ARG A 133 -1.83 0.01 7.76
C ARG A 133 -2.02 -0.83 6.52
N VAL A 134 -2.31 -2.10 6.71
CA VAL A 134 -2.68 -3.01 5.63
C VAL A 134 -4.17 -3.29 5.72
N VAL A 135 -4.86 -3.16 4.60
CA VAL A 135 -6.29 -3.42 4.48
C VAL A 135 -6.55 -4.37 3.31
N THR A 136 -7.56 -5.20 3.45
CA THR A 136 -7.96 -6.15 2.41
C THR A 136 -9.38 -5.85 1.95
N TYR A 137 -9.60 -5.92 0.64
CA TYR A 137 -10.89 -5.75 0.01
C TYR A 137 -11.18 -6.90 -0.93
N THR A 138 -12.38 -7.43 -0.87
CA THR A 138 -12.85 -8.44 -1.81
C THR A 138 -13.93 -7.83 -2.70
N SER A 139 -13.73 -7.90 -4.01
CA SER A 139 -14.68 -7.43 -5.01
C SER A 139 -14.70 -8.41 -6.18
N GLY A 140 -15.89 -8.88 -6.55
CA GLY A 140 -16.04 -9.81 -7.68
C GLY A 140 -15.27 -11.13 -7.55
N GLY A 141 -15.01 -11.61 -6.31
CA GLY A 141 -14.23 -12.82 -6.05
C GLY A 141 -12.71 -12.60 -6.05
N THR A 142 -12.24 -11.40 -6.32
CA THR A 142 -10.81 -11.05 -6.24
C THR A 142 -10.55 -10.29 -4.94
N THR A 143 -9.54 -10.73 -4.20
CA THR A 143 -9.07 -10.03 -2.99
C THR A 143 -7.88 -9.16 -3.36
N GLN A 144 -7.97 -7.88 -3.03
CA GLN A 144 -6.87 -6.92 -3.11
C GLN A 144 -6.34 -6.59 -1.72
N ILE A 145 -5.04 -6.48 -1.61
CA ILE A 145 -4.35 -6.09 -0.39
C ILE A 145 -3.70 -4.72 -0.64
N LEU A 146 -4.04 -3.76 0.20
CA LEU A 146 -3.51 -2.40 0.12
C LEU A 146 -2.71 -2.07 1.37
N ALA A 147 -1.49 -1.58 1.21
CA ALA A 147 -0.79 -0.84 2.26
C ALA A 147 -1.10 0.65 2.12
N VAL A 148 -1.50 1.28 3.21
CA VAL A 148 -1.97 2.67 3.25
C VAL A 148 -1.12 3.46 4.23
N THR A 149 -0.55 4.57 3.75
CA THR A 149 0.17 5.56 4.57
C THR A 149 -0.42 6.94 4.32
N SER A 150 -0.72 7.68 5.36
CA SER A 150 -1.29 9.03 5.26
C SER A 150 -0.22 10.11 5.35
N ILE A 151 -0.51 11.26 4.76
CA ILE A 151 0.27 12.49 4.91
C ILE A 151 -0.70 13.58 5.44
N PRO A 152 -0.50 14.11 6.65
CA PRO A 152 0.46 13.66 7.66
C PRO A 152 0.14 12.25 8.19
N THR A 153 1.12 11.60 8.78
CA THR A 153 0.99 10.23 9.30
C THR A 153 0.23 10.13 10.61
N GLN A 154 0.04 11.26 11.29
CA GLN A 154 -0.67 11.37 12.58
C GLN A 154 -1.44 12.71 12.68
N GLY A 155 -2.49 12.68 13.47
CA GLY A 155 -3.21 13.88 13.93
C GLY A 155 -4.37 14.29 13.03
N SER A 156 -4.20 15.32 12.22
CA SER A 156 -5.22 15.91 11.36
C SER A 156 -5.68 14.99 10.23
N SER A 157 -6.79 15.36 9.57
CA SER A 157 -7.24 14.67 8.36
C SER A 157 -6.13 14.60 7.31
N PRO A 158 -5.96 13.47 6.63
CA PRO A 158 -4.95 13.33 5.60
C PRO A 158 -5.10 14.35 4.48
N THR A 159 -4.00 14.96 4.06
CA THR A 159 -3.94 15.82 2.86
C THR A 159 -3.54 15.03 1.62
N ALA A 160 -2.86 13.91 1.83
CA ALA A 160 -2.54 12.93 0.80
C ALA A 160 -2.48 11.51 1.37
N LEU A 161 -2.59 10.53 0.48
CA LEU A 161 -2.46 9.10 0.80
C LEU A 161 -1.47 8.43 -0.16
N ILE A 162 -0.64 7.56 0.38
CA ILE A 162 0.16 6.61 -0.39
C ILE A 162 -0.54 5.27 -0.29
N LEU A 163 -0.94 4.73 -1.43
CA LEU A 163 -1.65 3.46 -1.56
C LEU A 163 -0.78 2.52 -2.37
N GLN A 164 -0.34 1.43 -1.79
CA GLN A 164 0.48 0.42 -2.44
C GLN A 164 -0.35 -0.86 -2.58
N VAL A 165 -0.61 -1.27 -3.81
CA VAL A 165 -1.28 -2.54 -4.11
C VAL A 165 -0.25 -3.65 -3.99
N LEU A 166 -0.49 -4.61 -3.12
CA LEU A 166 0.43 -5.70 -2.84
C LEU A 166 0.09 -6.93 -3.67
N ASP A 167 1.13 -7.64 -4.12
CA ASP A 167 0.98 -8.94 -4.76
C ASP A 167 0.66 -10.00 -3.69
N PRO A 168 -0.50 -10.66 -3.77
CA PRO A 168 -0.83 -11.71 -2.81
C PRO A 168 0.01 -12.99 -2.97
N GLN A 169 0.85 -13.07 -4.02
CA GLN A 169 1.70 -14.21 -4.33
C GLN A 169 3.20 -13.90 -4.15
N GLY A 170 3.54 -12.65 -3.80
CA GLY A 170 4.91 -12.18 -3.59
C GLY A 170 5.55 -12.65 -2.29
#